data_b7f422ea929a232c3d578ac8000a7ae9
#
_entry.id   b7f422ea929a232c3d578ac8000a7ae9
#
_cell.length_a   1.000
_cell.length_b   1.000
_cell.length_c   1.000
_cell.angle_alpha   90.00
_cell.angle_beta   90.00
_cell.angle_gamma   90.00
#
_symmetry.space_group_name_H-M   'P 1'
#
loop_
_entity.id
_entity.type
_entity.pdbx_description
1 polymer ?
#
loop_
_entity_poly.entity_id
_entity_poly.type
_entity_poly.pdbx_seq_one_letter_code
_entity_poly.pdbx_strand_id
1 'polypeptide(L)'
;MKVLARKGDCSMNKLFFFDIDGTLIDCNQDIYEITPETIRTLDKLKEEGHDVFLSTGRCKCFIVDGVMKYPFSGYVTCNGAYVEYKGKCVYKNVVPAEAIKATMDLCEKYHFNYYFEGNDYIYVRDSKDPVHQAFANNWGMKEETIIDKFDYKNIETYIGMIVVNSKDDIPVMVEALSPYFDVQRHQSDRSFDLTLKGSSKAVGIKELVKELGRSIDDTIAFGDGRNDIEMIEETGQGIAMGNAVPELKSVAKYITTNIEEEGITAACKHFNYIKD
;
A
#
# COMPACT_ATOMS: atom_id res chain seq x y z
N MET A 1 6.62 -12.89 53.41
CA MET A 1 7.36 -11.89 52.63
C MET A 1 6.68 -11.79 51.27
N LYS A 2 5.77 -10.82 51.06
CA LYS A 2 5.07 -10.62 49.81
C LYS A 2 6.02 -9.89 48.86
N VAL A 3 6.40 -10.55 47.77
CA VAL A 3 7.10 -9.93 46.67
C VAL A 3 6.10 -9.02 45.96
N LEU A 4 6.24 -7.73 46.14
CA LEU A 4 5.54 -6.70 45.35
C LEU A 4 6.04 -6.80 43.91
N ALA A 5 5.19 -7.30 43.00
CA ALA A 5 5.42 -7.16 41.58
C ALA A 5 5.44 -5.65 41.28
N ARG A 6 6.58 -5.14 40.85
CA ARG A 6 6.69 -3.82 40.25
C ARG A 6 5.85 -3.85 38.98
N LYS A 7 4.77 -3.05 38.96
CA LYS A 7 4.16 -2.60 37.72
C LYS A 7 5.22 -1.77 36.98
N GLY A 8 6.05 -2.42 36.18
CA GLY A 8 6.79 -1.79 35.13
C GLY A 8 5.81 -1.57 33.98
N ASP A 9 5.60 -0.35 33.66
CA ASP A 9 4.94 0.09 32.44
C ASP A 9 5.83 -0.36 31.28
N CYS A 10 5.63 -1.61 30.85
CA CYS A 10 6.25 -2.12 29.64
C CYS A 10 5.38 -1.59 28.51
N SER A 11 5.62 -0.34 28.08
CA SER A 11 5.10 0.13 26.81
C SER A 11 5.67 -0.79 25.75
N MET A 12 4.89 -1.83 25.38
CA MET A 12 5.30 -2.73 24.29
C MET A 12 5.53 -1.86 23.07
N ASN A 13 6.67 -2.09 22.40
CA ASN A 13 6.98 -1.40 21.15
C ASN A 13 5.80 -1.52 20.18
N LYS A 14 5.36 -0.41 19.64
CA LYS A 14 4.22 -0.38 18.70
C LYS A 14 4.70 -0.59 17.26
N LEU A 15 3.77 -0.99 16.38
CA LEU A 15 4.00 -1.17 14.96
C LEU A 15 3.23 -0.07 14.23
N PHE A 16 3.95 0.84 13.58
CA PHE A 16 3.39 1.98 12.86
C PHE A 16 3.35 1.70 11.37
N PHE A 17 2.19 1.87 10.76
CA PHE A 17 1.94 1.67 9.33
C PHE A 17 1.53 2.98 8.69
N PHE A 18 2.21 3.34 7.61
CA PHE A 18 1.98 4.58 6.88
C PHE A 18 1.65 4.27 5.43
N ASP A 19 0.51 4.76 4.94
CA ASP A 19 0.29 4.84 3.51
C ASP A 19 1.26 5.84 2.86
N ILE A 20 1.35 5.83 1.54
CA ILE A 20 2.24 6.68 0.77
C ILE A 20 1.50 7.90 0.24
N ASP A 21 0.54 7.67 -0.66
CA ASP A 21 -0.06 8.70 -1.50
C ASP A 21 -1.18 9.44 -0.75
N GLY A 22 -0.95 10.71 -0.42
CA GLY A 22 -1.85 11.50 0.45
C GLY A 22 -1.54 11.37 1.95
N THR A 23 -0.53 10.57 2.32
CA THR A 23 -0.12 10.34 3.72
C THR A 23 1.34 10.73 3.97
N LEU A 24 2.31 10.11 3.29
CA LEU A 24 3.74 10.46 3.38
C LEU A 24 4.17 11.46 2.30
N ILE A 25 3.55 11.39 1.13
CA ILE A 25 3.74 12.31 0.00
C ILE A 25 2.38 12.68 -0.60
N ASP A 26 2.30 13.80 -1.30
CA ASP A 26 1.13 14.17 -2.11
C ASP A 26 1.58 14.95 -3.36
N CYS A 27 1.63 14.25 -4.49
CA CYS A 27 2.03 14.84 -5.76
C CYS A 27 1.08 15.95 -6.24
N ASN A 28 -0.18 15.99 -5.78
CA ASN A 28 -1.12 17.06 -6.10
C ASN A 28 -0.80 18.37 -5.35
N GLN A 29 -0.03 18.28 -4.27
CA GLN A 29 0.44 19.38 -3.44
C GLN A 29 1.95 19.63 -3.59
N ASP A 30 2.55 19.13 -4.68
CA ASP A 30 3.99 19.22 -4.95
C ASP A 30 4.89 18.63 -3.84
N ILE A 31 4.37 17.67 -3.06
CA ILE A 31 5.12 16.95 -2.02
C ILE A 31 5.56 15.59 -2.59
N TYR A 32 6.75 15.52 -3.15
CA TYR A 32 7.29 14.32 -3.83
C TYR A 32 8.22 13.47 -2.95
N GLU A 33 8.61 13.98 -1.78
CA GLU A 33 9.48 13.31 -0.82
C GLU A 33 8.88 13.44 0.58
N ILE A 34 9.23 12.52 1.49
CA ILE A 34 8.83 12.62 2.90
C ILE A 34 9.42 13.90 3.48
N THR A 35 8.59 14.72 4.13
CA THR A 35 9.04 16.00 4.67
C THR A 35 10.12 15.81 5.74
N PRO A 36 11.03 16.77 5.93
CA PRO A 36 12.05 16.68 6.98
C PRO A 36 11.47 16.56 8.40
N GLU A 37 10.27 17.11 8.66
CA GLU A 37 9.60 17.00 9.96
C GLU A 37 9.03 15.60 10.16
N THR A 38 8.39 15.04 9.13
CA THR A 38 7.91 13.65 9.17
C THR A 38 9.08 12.68 9.33
N ILE A 39 10.22 12.86 8.63
CA ILE A 39 11.44 12.06 8.82
C ILE A 39 11.89 12.09 10.29
N ARG A 40 11.99 13.28 10.90
CA ARG A 40 12.35 13.41 12.33
C ARG A 40 11.37 12.67 13.24
N THR A 41 10.08 12.69 12.91
CA THR A 41 9.04 11.97 13.65
C THR A 41 9.24 10.45 13.54
N LEU A 42 9.46 9.93 12.34
CA LEU A 42 9.72 8.50 12.12
C LEU A 42 11.01 8.05 12.83
N ASP A 43 12.06 8.88 12.84
CA ASP A 43 13.30 8.59 13.57
C ASP A 43 13.06 8.54 15.09
N LYS A 44 12.33 9.50 15.67
CA LYS A 44 11.94 9.48 17.07
C LYS A 44 11.13 8.23 17.44
N LEU A 45 10.18 7.81 16.59
CA LEU A 45 9.43 6.56 16.80
C LEU A 45 10.37 5.36 16.89
N LYS A 46 11.37 5.28 16.01
CA LYS A 46 12.38 4.19 16.05
C LYS A 46 13.30 4.28 17.26
N GLU A 47 13.68 5.47 17.70
CA GLU A 47 14.46 5.71 18.91
C GLU A 47 13.71 5.26 20.19
N GLU A 48 12.39 5.44 20.24
CA GLU A 48 11.52 4.93 21.31
C GLU A 48 11.28 3.41 21.18
N GLY A 49 11.87 2.76 20.17
CA GLY A 49 11.85 1.31 19.97
C GLY A 49 10.69 0.79 19.14
N HIS A 50 9.92 1.66 18.47
CA HIS A 50 8.83 1.26 17.60
C HIS A 50 9.34 0.77 16.24
N ASP A 51 8.60 -0.11 15.59
CA ASP A 51 8.83 -0.48 14.19
C ASP A 51 7.95 0.36 13.27
N VAL A 52 8.53 0.84 12.16
CA VAL A 52 7.91 1.75 11.20
C VAL A 52 7.81 1.06 9.84
N PHE A 53 6.61 0.94 9.30
CA PHE A 53 6.30 0.22 8.07
C PHE A 53 5.65 1.12 7.03
N LEU A 54 5.92 0.85 5.76
CA LEU A 54 5.04 1.29 4.67
C LEU A 54 3.85 0.33 4.54
N SER A 55 2.67 0.87 4.20
CA SER A 55 1.49 0.08 3.84
C SER A 55 0.79 0.71 2.64
N THR A 56 1.02 0.16 1.44
CA THR A 56 0.65 0.81 0.17
C THR A 56 0.03 -0.15 -0.84
N GLY A 57 -0.76 0.41 -1.77
CA GLY A 57 -1.21 -0.32 -2.96
C GLY A 57 -0.08 -0.57 -3.97
N ARG A 58 0.97 0.25 -3.96
CA ARG A 58 2.10 0.13 -4.88
C ARG A 58 2.87 -1.18 -4.66
N CYS A 59 3.37 -1.77 -5.75
CA CYS A 59 4.42 -2.80 -5.66
C CYS A 59 5.76 -2.16 -5.30
N LYS A 60 6.69 -2.95 -4.79
CA LYS A 60 7.97 -2.42 -4.25
C LYS A 60 8.80 -1.69 -5.31
N CYS A 61 8.88 -2.21 -6.55
CA CYS A 61 9.62 -1.56 -7.64
C CYS A 61 8.96 -0.27 -8.15
N PHE A 62 7.72 0.02 -7.72
CA PHE A 62 6.97 1.22 -8.10
C PHE A 62 6.88 2.27 -6.97
N ILE A 63 7.54 2.03 -5.84
CA ILE A 63 7.66 3.04 -4.78
C ILE A 63 8.72 4.07 -5.20
N VAL A 64 8.36 5.35 -5.13
CA VAL A 64 9.24 6.45 -5.53
C VAL A 64 10.48 6.56 -4.64
N ASP A 65 11.59 6.99 -5.22
CA ASP A 65 12.87 7.08 -4.52
C ASP A 65 12.81 8.02 -3.30
N GLY A 66 11.99 9.08 -3.36
CA GLY A 66 11.77 10.02 -2.25
C GLY A 66 11.21 9.37 -0.97
N VAL A 67 10.54 8.21 -1.11
CA VAL A 67 10.03 7.41 0.01
C VAL A 67 10.99 6.26 0.34
N MET A 68 11.50 5.56 -0.68
CA MET A 68 12.37 4.38 -0.49
C MET A 68 13.73 4.70 0.16
N LYS A 69 14.18 5.96 0.13
CA LYS A 69 15.41 6.41 0.83
C LYS A 69 15.31 6.26 2.35
N TYR A 70 14.11 6.30 2.92
CA TYR A 70 13.93 6.12 4.35
C TYR A 70 14.01 4.64 4.73
N PRO A 71 14.79 4.26 5.79
CA PRO A 71 15.02 2.87 6.17
C PRO A 71 13.86 2.33 7.02
N PHE A 72 12.73 2.02 6.39
CA PHE A 72 11.60 1.39 7.06
C PHE A 72 11.98 0.02 7.65
N SER A 73 11.30 -0.38 8.71
CA SER A 73 11.44 -1.71 9.33
C SER A 73 10.93 -2.83 8.41
N GLY A 74 9.98 -2.50 7.54
CA GLY A 74 9.38 -3.42 6.59
C GLY A 74 8.32 -2.77 5.71
N TYR A 75 7.67 -3.58 4.90
CA TYR A 75 6.77 -3.16 3.83
C TYR A 75 5.54 -4.06 3.77
N VAL A 76 4.36 -3.46 3.68
CA VAL A 76 3.10 -4.09 3.30
C VAL A 76 2.72 -3.48 1.96
N THR A 77 2.96 -4.18 0.87
CA THR A 77 2.82 -3.67 -0.50
C THR A 77 1.72 -4.42 -1.27
N CYS A 78 1.37 -3.94 -2.46
CA CYS A 78 0.36 -4.55 -3.33
C CYS A 78 -0.98 -4.76 -2.61
N ASN A 79 -1.48 -3.72 -1.88
CA ASN A 79 -2.66 -3.83 -1.04
C ASN A 79 -2.62 -5.04 -0.09
N GLY A 80 -1.46 -5.27 0.56
CA GLY A 80 -1.28 -6.33 1.54
C GLY A 80 -0.97 -7.72 0.99
N ALA A 81 -0.89 -7.87 -0.33
CA ALA A 81 -0.57 -9.17 -0.94
C ALA A 81 0.91 -9.57 -0.80
N TYR A 82 1.80 -8.63 -0.46
CA TYR A 82 3.19 -8.93 -0.14
C TYR A 82 3.64 -8.19 1.11
N VAL A 83 4.25 -8.91 2.04
CA VAL A 83 4.73 -8.37 3.31
C VAL A 83 6.18 -8.75 3.57
N GLU A 84 6.99 -7.75 3.86
CA GLU A 84 8.40 -7.89 4.18
C GLU A 84 8.70 -7.28 5.56
N TYR A 85 9.50 -7.95 6.36
CA TYR A 85 10.03 -7.45 7.63
C TYR A 85 11.52 -7.70 7.72
N LYS A 86 12.29 -6.65 7.96
CA LYS A 86 13.77 -6.69 8.09
C LYS A 86 14.44 -7.46 6.92
N GLY A 87 13.98 -7.21 5.69
CA GLY A 87 14.52 -7.80 4.46
C GLY A 87 14.09 -9.23 4.19
N LYS A 88 13.12 -9.78 4.94
CA LYS A 88 12.58 -11.13 4.72
C LYS A 88 11.10 -11.07 4.36
N CYS A 89 10.70 -11.76 3.30
CA CYS A 89 9.29 -11.99 3.01
C CYS A 89 8.68 -12.83 4.16
N VAL A 90 7.62 -12.32 4.79
CA VAL A 90 6.89 -12.99 5.87
C VAL A 90 5.51 -13.45 5.43
N TYR A 91 4.94 -12.82 4.40
CA TYR A 91 3.67 -13.23 3.82
C TYR A 91 3.61 -12.84 2.35
N LYS A 92 2.98 -13.67 1.52
CA LYS A 92 2.64 -13.35 0.14
C LYS A 92 1.38 -14.08 -0.32
N ASN A 93 0.56 -13.37 -1.08
CA ASN A 93 -0.62 -13.89 -1.77
C ASN A 93 -0.42 -13.65 -3.27
N VAL A 94 0.03 -14.70 -3.97
CA VAL A 94 0.44 -14.63 -5.38
C VAL A 94 -0.78 -14.73 -6.27
N VAL A 95 -0.87 -13.88 -7.30
CA VAL A 95 -1.92 -13.95 -8.32
C VAL A 95 -1.81 -15.29 -9.06
N PRO A 96 -2.86 -16.15 -9.04
CA PRO A 96 -2.79 -17.46 -9.67
C PRO A 96 -2.72 -17.36 -11.19
N ALA A 97 -2.02 -18.32 -11.82
CA ALA A 97 -1.77 -18.31 -13.25
C ALA A 97 -3.06 -18.27 -14.10
N GLU A 98 -4.16 -18.89 -13.62
CA GLU A 98 -5.47 -18.81 -14.27
C GLU A 98 -6.06 -17.40 -14.27
N ALA A 99 -5.85 -16.60 -13.21
CA ALA A 99 -6.31 -15.22 -13.16
C ALA A 99 -5.47 -14.33 -14.10
N ILE A 100 -4.15 -14.54 -14.15
CA ILE A 100 -3.25 -13.87 -15.10
C ILE A 100 -3.69 -14.18 -16.52
N LYS A 101 -3.92 -15.48 -16.83
CA LYS A 101 -4.36 -15.90 -18.16
C LYS A 101 -5.70 -15.31 -18.55
N ALA A 102 -6.69 -15.31 -17.66
CA ALA A 102 -8.01 -14.73 -17.90
C ALA A 102 -7.90 -13.24 -18.24
N THR A 103 -7.06 -12.50 -17.53
CA THR A 103 -6.80 -11.09 -17.80
C THR A 103 -6.11 -10.89 -19.15
N MET A 104 -5.09 -11.69 -19.48
CA MET A 104 -4.41 -11.64 -20.76
C MET A 104 -5.34 -11.95 -21.94
N ASP A 105 -6.16 -13.00 -21.84
CA ASP A 105 -7.13 -13.39 -22.88
C ASP A 105 -8.17 -12.28 -23.11
N LEU A 106 -8.65 -11.65 -22.04
CA LEU A 106 -9.56 -10.50 -22.12
C LEU A 106 -8.90 -9.31 -22.83
N CYS A 107 -7.69 -8.97 -22.43
CA CYS A 107 -6.94 -7.85 -22.99
C CYS A 107 -6.55 -8.08 -24.46
N GLU A 108 -6.25 -9.31 -24.84
CA GLU A 108 -6.02 -9.67 -26.25
C GLU A 108 -7.30 -9.49 -27.10
N LYS A 109 -8.44 -9.98 -26.58
CA LYS A 109 -9.73 -9.89 -27.27
C LYS A 109 -10.22 -8.47 -27.48
N TYR A 110 -10.04 -7.58 -26.51
CA TYR A 110 -10.58 -6.22 -26.51
C TYR A 110 -9.52 -5.13 -26.70
N HIS A 111 -8.25 -5.51 -26.89
CA HIS A 111 -7.10 -4.61 -27.01
C HIS A 111 -6.94 -3.68 -25.80
N PHE A 112 -7.18 -4.20 -24.57
CA PHE A 112 -6.90 -3.48 -23.35
C PHE A 112 -5.40 -3.61 -22.97
N ASN A 113 -4.93 -2.72 -22.11
CA ASN A 113 -3.59 -2.85 -21.53
C ASN A 113 -3.70 -3.41 -20.11
N TYR A 114 -2.81 -4.33 -19.76
CA TYR A 114 -2.66 -4.87 -18.42
C TYR A 114 -1.26 -4.59 -17.88
N TYR A 115 -1.18 -4.58 -16.56
CA TYR A 115 0.04 -4.49 -15.77
C TYR A 115 -0.06 -5.52 -14.66
N PHE A 116 0.85 -6.50 -14.61
CA PHE A 116 0.97 -7.41 -13.49
C PHE A 116 2.20 -7.03 -12.70
N GLU A 117 2.03 -6.73 -11.43
CA GLU A 117 3.04 -6.13 -10.61
C GLU A 117 3.61 -7.13 -9.61
N GLY A 118 4.91 -7.39 -9.73
CA GLY A 118 5.71 -8.13 -8.77
C GLY A 118 6.58 -7.17 -7.94
N ASN A 119 7.51 -7.73 -7.14
CA ASN A 119 8.42 -6.90 -6.36
C ASN A 119 9.48 -6.18 -7.20
N ASP A 120 10.00 -6.86 -8.22
CA ASP A 120 11.14 -6.38 -9.00
C ASP A 120 10.74 -5.94 -10.40
N TYR A 121 9.63 -6.47 -10.93
CA TYR A 121 9.21 -6.26 -12.32
C TYR A 121 7.72 -6.03 -12.44
N ILE A 122 7.38 -5.28 -13.50
CA ILE A 122 6.01 -5.03 -13.97
C ILE A 122 5.88 -5.67 -15.35
N TYR A 123 4.95 -6.61 -15.49
CA TYR A 123 4.71 -7.36 -16.73
C TYR A 123 3.56 -6.72 -17.50
N VAL A 124 3.83 -6.32 -18.75
CA VAL A 124 2.90 -5.55 -19.58
C VAL A 124 2.62 -6.26 -20.90
N ARG A 125 1.55 -5.89 -21.58
CA ARG A 125 1.18 -6.47 -22.88
C ARG A 125 2.17 -6.09 -23.97
N ASP A 126 2.51 -4.81 -24.08
CA ASP A 126 3.41 -4.24 -25.07
C ASP A 126 4.06 -2.98 -24.48
N SER A 127 5.36 -3.03 -24.26
CA SER A 127 6.14 -1.92 -23.71
C SER A 127 6.21 -0.71 -24.67
N LYS A 128 5.88 -0.90 -25.96
CA LYS A 128 5.89 0.14 -26.99
C LYS A 128 4.52 0.74 -27.27
N ASP A 129 3.45 0.20 -26.65
CA ASP A 129 2.09 0.76 -26.80
C ASP A 129 2.07 2.22 -26.32
N PRO A 130 1.52 3.18 -27.11
CA PRO A 130 1.50 4.60 -26.73
C PRO A 130 0.76 4.88 -25.41
N VAL A 131 -0.27 4.10 -25.08
CA VAL A 131 -1.00 4.24 -23.79
C VAL A 131 -0.10 3.82 -22.65
N HIS A 132 0.64 2.70 -22.81
CA HIS A 132 1.63 2.27 -21.84
C HIS A 132 2.74 3.31 -21.66
N GLN A 133 3.30 3.84 -22.76
CA GLN A 133 4.36 4.85 -22.70
C GLN A 133 3.91 6.12 -21.96
N ALA A 134 2.70 6.61 -22.26
CA ALA A 134 2.14 7.76 -21.55
C ALA A 134 1.93 7.46 -20.05
N PHE A 135 1.42 6.26 -19.73
CA PHE A 135 1.20 5.83 -18.36
C PHE A 135 2.53 5.71 -17.59
N ALA A 136 3.52 5.01 -18.15
CA ALA A 136 4.82 4.80 -17.55
C ALA A 136 5.53 6.14 -17.25
N ASN A 137 5.48 7.09 -18.20
CA ASN A 137 6.05 8.43 -18.03
C ASN A 137 5.36 9.24 -16.92
N ASN A 138 4.02 9.21 -16.88
CA ASN A 138 3.25 9.96 -15.88
C ASN A 138 3.46 9.44 -14.45
N TRP A 139 3.72 8.16 -14.30
CA TRP A 139 3.89 7.51 -13.01
C TRP A 139 5.35 7.24 -12.64
N GLY A 140 6.29 7.67 -13.47
CA GLY A 140 7.73 7.52 -13.20
C GLY A 140 8.19 6.06 -13.15
N MET A 141 7.58 5.16 -13.94
CA MET A 141 8.02 3.77 -14.03
C MET A 141 9.41 3.70 -14.61
N LYS A 142 10.28 2.90 -14.00
CA LYS A 142 11.64 2.69 -14.48
C LYS A 142 11.62 1.69 -15.63
N GLU A 143 12.19 2.04 -16.78
CA GLU A 143 12.17 1.19 -17.99
C GLU A 143 12.75 -0.20 -17.73
N GLU A 144 13.81 -0.29 -16.91
CA GLU A 144 14.45 -1.55 -16.54
C GLU A 144 13.58 -2.50 -15.71
N THR A 145 12.47 -2.02 -15.14
CA THR A 145 11.52 -2.85 -14.40
C THR A 145 10.38 -3.38 -15.26
N ILE A 146 10.28 -2.96 -16.54
CA ILE A 146 9.17 -3.29 -17.43
C ILE A 146 9.54 -4.50 -18.31
N ILE A 147 8.71 -5.54 -18.28
CA ILE A 147 8.88 -6.78 -19.03
C ILE A 147 7.64 -7.03 -19.91
N ASP A 148 7.83 -7.12 -21.23
CA ASP A 148 6.76 -7.42 -22.21
C ASP A 148 6.86 -8.83 -22.84
N LYS A 149 7.93 -9.58 -22.54
CA LYS A 149 8.14 -10.95 -23.02
C LYS A 149 8.32 -11.89 -21.85
N PHE A 150 7.27 -12.58 -21.47
CA PHE A 150 7.26 -13.48 -20.33
C PHE A 150 6.32 -14.68 -20.57
N ASP A 151 6.52 -15.73 -19.79
CA ASP A 151 5.55 -16.82 -19.67
C ASP A 151 4.74 -16.60 -18.38
N TYR A 152 3.43 -16.40 -18.53
CA TYR A 152 2.52 -16.12 -17.42
C TYR A 152 2.51 -17.18 -16.32
N LYS A 153 2.97 -18.41 -16.62
CA LYS A 153 3.09 -19.50 -15.64
C LYS A 153 4.30 -19.38 -14.74
N ASN A 154 5.28 -18.58 -15.15
CA ASN A 154 6.59 -18.47 -14.52
C ASN A 154 6.84 -17.07 -13.90
N ILE A 155 5.81 -16.23 -13.81
CA ILE A 155 5.91 -14.93 -13.14
C ILE A 155 5.29 -14.99 -11.74
N GLU A 156 5.85 -14.21 -10.83
CA GLU A 156 5.31 -14.01 -9.49
C GLU A 156 4.85 -12.56 -9.35
N THR A 157 3.53 -12.37 -9.26
CA THR A 157 2.88 -11.06 -9.16
C THR A 157 1.85 -11.05 -8.04
N TYR A 158 1.55 -9.88 -7.48
CA TYR A 158 0.76 -9.74 -6.28
C TYR A 158 -0.47 -8.87 -6.48
N ILE A 159 -0.43 -7.99 -7.45
CA ILE A 159 -1.54 -7.10 -7.84
C ILE A 159 -1.51 -6.96 -9.36
N GLY A 160 -2.62 -6.57 -9.96
CA GLY A 160 -2.68 -6.18 -11.35
C GLY A 160 -3.33 -4.82 -11.53
N MET A 161 -3.18 -4.27 -12.72
CA MET A 161 -3.94 -3.12 -13.18
C MET A 161 -4.38 -3.35 -14.62
N ILE A 162 -5.53 -2.81 -14.99
CA ILE A 162 -6.05 -2.85 -16.35
C ILE A 162 -6.47 -1.44 -16.80
N VAL A 163 -6.19 -1.15 -18.07
CA VAL A 163 -6.64 0.08 -18.73
C VAL A 163 -7.54 -0.31 -19.88
N VAL A 164 -8.83 0.06 -19.81
CA VAL A 164 -9.83 -0.17 -20.85
C VAL A 164 -9.87 0.99 -21.85
N ASN A 165 -10.39 0.75 -23.06
CA ASN A 165 -10.41 1.76 -24.12
C ASN A 165 -11.49 2.83 -23.89
N SER A 166 -12.63 2.43 -23.34
CA SER A 166 -13.77 3.32 -23.08
C SER A 166 -14.54 2.93 -21.83
N LYS A 167 -15.47 3.79 -21.38
CA LYS A 167 -16.37 3.46 -20.25
C LYS A 167 -17.34 2.33 -20.59
N ASP A 168 -17.67 2.13 -21.85
CA ASP A 168 -18.58 1.07 -22.30
C ASP A 168 -17.96 -0.32 -22.15
N ASP A 169 -16.64 -0.41 -22.02
CA ASP A 169 -15.90 -1.66 -21.82
C ASP A 169 -15.89 -2.12 -20.35
N ILE A 170 -16.24 -1.22 -19.41
CA ILE A 170 -16.17 -1.52 -17.97
C ILE A 170 -17.03 -2.73 -17.57
N PRO A 171 -18.30 -2.87 -17.99
CA PRO A 171 -19.12 -4.01 -17.58
C PRO A 171 -18.52 -5.36 -18.00
N VAL A 172 -18.01 -5.48 -19.20
CA VAL A 172 -17.42 -6.75 -19.70
C VAL A 172 -16.12 -7.06 -18.95
N MET A 173 -15.32 -6.04 -18.64
CA MET A 173 -14.09 -6.20 -17.87
C MET A 173 -14.41 -6.66 -16.44
N VAL A 174 -15.35 -6.01 -15.75
CA VAL A 174 -15.76 -6.37 -14.39
C VAL A 174 -16.35 -7.78 -14.34
N GLU A 175 -17.24 -8.15 -15.29
CA GLU A 175 -17.82 -9.50 -15.36
C GLU A 175 -16.74 -10.58 -15.50
N ALA A 176 -15.76 -10.35 -16.37
CA ALA A 176 -14.69 -11.33 -16.62
C ALA A 176 -13.70 -11.47 -15.48
N LEU A 177 -13.37 -10.39 -14.76
CA LEU A 177 -12.28 -10.37 -13.78
C LEU A 177 -12.75 -10.44 -12.32
N SER A 178 -14.00 -10.08 -12.02
CA SER A 178 -14.56 -10.18 -10.67
C SER A 178 -14.56 -11.58 -10.03
N PRO A 179 -14.49 -12.71 -10.75
CA PRO A 179 -14.27 -14.00 -10.09
C PRO A 179 -12.94 -14.11 -9.34
N TYR A 180 -11.91 -13.37 -9.78
CA TYR A 180 -10.55 -13.43 -9.25
C TYR A 180 -10.18 -12.21 -8.41
N PHE A 181 -10.66 -11.03 -8.81
CA PHE A 181 -10.20 -9.76 -8.27
C PHE A 181 -11.33 -8.90 -7.70
N ASP A 182 -11.00 -8.12 -6.71
CA ASP A 182 -11.73 -6.92 -6.35
C ASP A 182 -11.22 -5.80 -7.28
N VAL A 183 -12.14 -5.29 -8.11
CA VAL A 183 -11.82 -4.29 -9.14
C VAL A 183 -12.08 -2.90 -8.59
N GLN A 184 -11.04 -2.12 -8.39
CA GLN A 184 -11.13 -0.77 -7.85
C GLN A 184 -10.75 0.27 -8.91
N ARG A 185 -11.62 1.25 -9.11
CA ARG A 185 -11.39 2.32 -10.08
C ARG A 185 -10.40 3.35 -9.53
N HIS A 186 -9.44 3.74 -10.37
CA HIS A 186 -8.58 4.89 -10.13
C HIS A 186 -9.31 6.22 -10.33
N GLN A 187 -8.62 7.33 -10.08
CA GLN A 187 -9.13 8.68 -10.45
C GLN A 187 -9.37 8.81 -11.95
N SER A 188 -8.62 8.09 -12.78
CA SER A 188 -8.89 8.02 -14.20
C SER A 188 -10.13 7.17 -14.48
N ASP A 189 -10.94 7.60 -15.45
CA ASP A 189 -12.18 6.91 -15.79
C ASP A 189 -12.00 5.54 -16.47
N ARG A 190 -10.76 5.13 -16.78
CA ARG A 190 -10.44 3.96 -17.60
C ARG A 190 -9.39 3.02 -17.01
N SER A 191 -8.79 3.34 -15.86
CA SER A 191 -7.84 2.47 -15.20
C SER A 191 -8.38 1.91 -13.88
N PHE A 192 -8.07 0.65 -13.61
CA PHE A 192 -8.59 -0.10 -12.46
C PHE A 192 -7.50 -0.97 -11.86
N ASP A 193 -7.38 -0.95 -10.53
CA ASP A 193 -6.61 -1.95 -9.80
C ASP A 193 -7.35 -3.28 -9.77
N LEU A 194 -6.59 -4.34 -9.91
CA LEU A 194 -7.02 -5.73 -9.80
C LEU A 194 -6.39 -6.32 -8.54
N THR A 195 -6.99 -6.04 -7.38
CA THR A 195 -6.54 -6.61 -6.11
C THR A 195 -7.06 -8.04 -6.00
N LEU A 196 -6.17 -9.01 -5.76
CA LEU A 196 -6.58 -10.41 -5.60
C LEU A 196 -7.55 -10.53 -4.42
N LYS A 197 -8.67 -11.24 -4.62
CA LYS A 197 -9.69 -11.43 -3.57
C LYS A 197 -9.08 -11.98 -2.28
N GLY A 198 -9.49 -11.40 -1.17
CA GLY A 198 -8.96 -11.71 0.15
C GLY A 198 -7.63 -11.04 0.49
N SER A 199 -7.14 -10.12 -0.36
CA SER A 199 -6.02 -9.22 -0.04
C SER A 199 -6.54 -7.84 0.30
N SER A 200 -6.02 -7.27 1.37
CA SER A 200 -6.14 -5.85 1.72
C SER A 200 -4.96 -5.45 2.60
N LYS A 201 -4.71 -4.15 2.75
CA LYS A 201 -3.68 -3.66 3.67
C LYS A 201 -3.87 -4.23 5.08
N ALA A 202 -5.11 -4.34 5.55
CA ALA A 202 -5.46 -4.93 6.84
C ALA A 202 -5.06 -6.41 6.93
N VAL A 203 -5.31 -7.21 5.88
CA VAL A 203 -4.90 -8.62 5.82
C VAL A 203 -3.38 -8.75 5.92
N GLY A 204 -2.63 -7.97 5.14
CA GLY A 204 -1.17 -7.97 5.19
C GLY A 204 -0.63 -7.62 6.59
N ILE A 205 -1.20 -6.60 7.24
CA ILE A 205 -0.85 -6.21 8.62
C ILE A 205 -1.15 -7.34 9.60
N LYS A 206 -2.32 -7.98 9.51
CA LYS A 206 -2.68 -9.11 10.40
C LYS A 206 -1.72 -10.29 10.25
N GLU A 207 -1.32 -10.64 9.03
CA GLU A 207 -0.35 -11.70 8.80
C GLU A 207 1.03 -11.34 9.36
N LEU A 208 1.47 -10.07 9.22
CA LEU A 208 2.70 -9.60 9.87
C LEU A 208 2.63 -9.69 11.39
N VAL A 209 1.55 -9.17 11.98
CA VAL A 209 1.33 -9.17 13.45
C VAL A 209 1.33 -10.60 14.00
N LYS A 210 0.69 -11.53 13.30
CA LYS A 210 0.66 -12.97 13.63
C LYS A 210 2.06 -13.60 13.56
N GLU A 211 2.84 -13.32 12.51
CA GLU A 211 4.22 -13.82 12.37
C GLU A 211 5.13 -13.29 13.47
N LEU A 212 4.92 -12.04 13.91
CA LEU A 212 5.67 -11.43 15.01
C LEU A 212 5.19 -11.86 16.40
N GLY A 213 4.12 -12.65 16.51
CA GLY A 213 3.52 -13.03 17.80
C GLY A 213 2.99 -11.83 18.58
N ARG A 214 2.49 -10.77 17.88
CA ARG A 214 2.02 -9.51 18.47
C ARG A 214 0.49 -9.45 18.46
N SER A 215 -0.08 -8.42 19.12
CA SER A 215 -1.50 -8.09 19.06
C SER A 215 -1.77 -7.03 17.99
N ILE A 216 -2.92 -7.12 17.35
CA ILE A 216 -3.41 -6.05 16.47
C ILE A 216 -3.60 -4.73 17.24
N ASP A 217 -3.87 -4.79 18.55
CA ASP A 217 -3.96 -3.62 19.42
C ASP A 217 -2.63 -2.88 19.59
N ASP A 218 -1.53 -3.50 19.17
CA ASP A 218 -0.20 -2.85 19.18
C ASP A 218 0.08 -2.08 17.88
N THR A 219 -0.87 -2.01 16.95
CA THR A 219 -0.70 -1.37 15.65
C THR A 219 -1.29 0.02 15.62
N ILE A 220 -0.59 0.93 14.97
CA ILE A 220 -1.03 2.29 14.65
C ILE A 220 -0.94 2.46 13.13
N ALA A 221 -2.01 2.92 12.48
CA ALA A 221 -2.03 3.10 11.05
C ALA A 221 -2.46 4.51 10.65
N PHE A 222 -1.81 5.05 9.62
CA PHE A 222 -2.10 6.34 8.99
C PHE A 222 -2.49 6.12 7.53
N GLY A 223 -3.55 6.76 7.07
CA GLY A 223 -4.04 6.66 5.69
C GLY A 223 -4.98 7.79 5.32
N ASP A 224 -5.30 7.88 4.03
CA ASP A 224 -6.22 8.90 3.49
C ASP A 224 -7.18 8.36 2.42
N GLY A 225 -6.85 7.25 1.77
CA GLY A 225 -7.56 6.68 0.63
C GLY A 225 -8.62 5.64 0.99
N ARG A 226 -9.41 5.23 -0.04
CA ARG A 226 -10.40 4.15 0.14
C ARG A 226 -9.80 2.78 0.42
N ASN A 227 -8.61 2.50 -0.12
CA ASN A 227 -7.89 1.25 0.13
C ASN A 227 -7.29 1.17 1.54
N ASP A 228 -7.38 2.25 2.34
CA ASP A 228 -6.97 2.29 3.74
C ASP A 228 -8.11 1.99 4.71
N ILE A 229 -9.37 1.98 4.26
CA ILE A 229 -10.53 1.89 5.15
C ILE A 229 -10.43 0.69 6.09
N GLU A 230 -10.20 -0.51 5.56
CA GLU A 230 -10.04 -1.71 6.39
C GLU A 230 -8.83 -1.63 7.33
N MET A 231 -7.70 -1.06 6.84
CA MET A 231 -6.51 -0.87 7.65
C MET A 231 -6.78 0.06 8.84
N ILE A 232 -7.45 1.19 8.60
CA ILE A 232 -7.77 2.18 9.63
C ILE A 232 -8.82 1.65 10.61
N GLU A 233 -9.80 0.89 10.15
CA GLU A 233 -10.85 0.30 10.99
C GLU A 233 -10.32 -0.81 11.90
N GLU A 234 -9.46 -1.68 11.38
CA GLU A 234 -9.06 -2.93 12.03
C GLU A 234 -7.79 -2.84 12.88
N THR A 235 -6.97 -1.80 12.70
CA THR A 235 -5.77 -1.60 13.54
C THR A 235 -6.10 -1.08 14.94
N GLY A 236 -5.18 -1.29 15.88
CA GLY A 236 -5.31 -0.85 17.28
C GLY A 236 -5.63 0.65 17.39
N GLN A 237 -4.96 1.49 16.59
CA GLN A 237 -5.22 2.92 16.46
C GLN A 237 -5.18 3.32 14.98
N GLY A 238 -6.35 3.43 14.37
CA GLY A 238 -6.49 3.96 13.01
C GLY A 238 -6.61 5.47 13.01
N ILE A 239 -5.74 6.15 12.26
CA ILE A 239 -5.66 7.62 12.16
C ILE A 239 -5.87 8.03 10.70
N ALA A 240 -6.91 8.80 10.45
CA ALA A 240 -7.14 9.41 9.15
C ALA A 240 -6.40 10.73 9.03
N MET A 241 -5.75 10.96 7.89
CA MET A 241 -5.19 12.27 7.56
C MET A 241 -6.30 13.32 7.39
N GLY A 242 -5.99 14.58 7.59
CA GLY A 242 -6.94 15.68 7.41
C GLY A 242 -7.47 15.78 5.98
N ASN A 243 -6.66 15.44 4.99
CA ASN A 243 -7.01 15.35 3.58
C ASN A 243 -7.74 14.04 3.19
N ALA A 244 -7.97 13.11 4.12
CA ALA A 244 -8.57 11.81 3.84
C ALA A 244 -10.00 11.92 3.30
N VAL A 245 -10.40 10.90 2.53
CA VAL A 245 -11.77 10.79 2.02
C VAL A 245 -12.79 10.68 3.17
N PRO A 246 -14.02 11.19 3.01
CA PRO A 246 -15.04 11.19 4.07
C PRO A 246 -15.33 9.79 4.63
N GLU A 247 -15.32 8.77 3.77
CA GLU A 247 -15.57 7.39 4.14
C GLU A 247 -14.52 6.87 5.12
N LEU A 248 -13.22 7.18 4.89
CA LEU A 248 -12.14 6.81 5.80
C LEU A 248 -12.25 7.56 7.13
N LYS A 249 -12.53 8.86 7.09
CA LYS A 249 -12.72 9.67 8.32
C LYS A 249 -13.84 9.13 9.20
N SER A 250 -14.87 8.52 8.62
CA SER A 250 -16.01 7.99 9.36
C SER A 250 -15.69 6.75 10.20
N VAL A 251 -14.63 5.99 9.85
CA VAL A 251 -14.20 4.78 10.57
C VAL A 251 -12.95 5.00 11.43
N ALA A 252 -12.25 6.13 11.23
CA ALA A 252 -11.02 6.43 11.96
C ALA A 252 -11.30 6.72 13.45
N LYS A 253 -10.41 6.23 14.32
CA LYS A 253 -10.43 6.54 15.75
C LYS A 253 -9.94 7.96 16.07
N TYR A 254 -9.19 8.56 15.15
CA TYR A 254 -8.71 9.94 15.23
C TYR A 254 -8.52 10.52 13.84
N ILE A 255 -8.81 11.80 13.66
CA ILE A 255 -8.53 12.56 12.45
C ILE A 255 -7.47 13.58 12.80
N THR A 256 -6.32 13.51 12.14
CA THR A 256 -5.24 14.47 12.30
C THR A 256 -5.37 15.64 11.31
N THR A 257 -4.38 16.53 11.26
CA THR A 257 -4.30 17.62 10.28
C THR A 257 -3.89 17.10 8.89
N ASN A 258 -3.92 17.96 7.89
CA ASN A 258 -3.52 17.63 6.52
C ASN A 258 -2.02 17.29 6.45
N ILE A 259 -1.60 16.71 5.32
CA ILE A 259 -0.19 16.39 5.08
C ILE A 259 0.69 17.66 5.10
N GLU A 260 0.23 18.78 4.51
CA GLU A 260 0.94 20.06 4.48
C GLU A 260 1.09 20.69 5.87
N GLU A 261 0.28 20.27 6.83
CA GLU A 261 0.28 20.72 8.23
C GLU A 261 0.98 19.71 9.15
N GLU A 262 1.79 18.81 8.59
CA GLU A 262 2.52 17.75 9.31
C GLU A 262 1.62 16.86 10.17
N GLY A 263 0.53 16.37 9.58
CA GLY A 263 -0.51 15.60 10.28
C GLY A 263 0.01 14.36 11.02
N ILE A 264 1.03 13.66 10.47
CA ILE A 264 1.67 12.52 11.13
C ILE A 264 2.32 12.97 12.44
N THR A 265 3.12 14.03 12.38
CA THR A 265 3.79 14.60 13.56
C THR A 265 2.79 15.09 14.60
N ALA A 266 1.73 15.77 14.16
CA ALA A 266 0.67 16.26 15.04
C ALA A 266 0.00 15.11 15.81
N ALA A 267 -0.35 14.03 15.13
CA ALA A 267 -0.95 12.85 15.77
C ALA A 267 0.03 12.15 16.71
N CYS A 268 1.29 11.98 16.31
CA CYS A 268 2.30 11.34 17.15
C CYS A 268 2.55 12.13 18.47
N LYS A 269 2.53 13.46 18.42
CA LYS A 269 2.59 14.32 19.61
C LYS A 269 1.32 14.22 20.45
N HIS A 270 0.14 14.24 19.80
CA HIS A 270 -1.15 14.14 20.50
C HIS A 270 -1.26 12.87 21.36
N PHE A 271 -0.80 11.72 20.85
CA PHE A 271 -0.82 10.44 21.57
C PHE A 271 0.43 10.19 22.41
N ASN A 272 1.37 11.12 22.50
CA ASN A 272 2.65 10.98 23.20
C ASN A 272 3.49 9.78 22.72
N TYR A 273 3.41 9.43 21.42
CA TYR A 273 4.28 8.43 20.81
C TYR A 273 5.71 8.93 20.62
N ILE A 274 5.88 10.23 20.55
CA ILE A 274 7.18 10.91 20.51
C ILE A 274 7.24 12.01 21.58
N LYS A 275 8.42 12.24 22.14
CA LYS A 275 8.69 13.36 23.04
C LYS A 275 9.15 14.59 22.26
N ASP A 276 8.91 15.78 22.79
CA ASP A 276 9.34 17.05 22.20
C ASP A 276 10.87 17.13 22.00
#